data_ac7a94227668e897421008e24a3456f3
#
_entry.id   ac7a94227668e897421008e24a3456f3
#
_cell.length_a   1.000
_cell.length_b   1.000
_cell.length_c   1.000
_cell.angle_alpha   90.00
_cell.angle_beta   90.00
_cell.angle_gamma   90.00
#
_symmetry.space_group_name_H-M   'P 1'
#
loop_
_entity.id
_entity.type
_entity.pdbx_description
1 polymer ?
#
loop_
_entity_poly.entity_id
_entity_poly.type
_entity_poly.pdbx_seq_one_letter_code
_entity_poly.pdbx_strand_id
1 'polypeptide(L)'
;MKPLVAGINLDGHGLAQCVNAMHTSMNIMGIFSENILGFDKIGYQKKDVVISSFAEFLGPEAVSYSTDEQVGRLVMTERPLDVALSEKGYFQVLNDNGSIELT
;
A
#
# COMPACT_ATOMS: atom_id res chain seq x y z
N MET A 1 2.93 -47.16 -3.69
CA MET A 1 2.63 -46.32 -2.51
C MET A 1 3.50 -45.09 -2.41
N LYS A 2 4.82 -45.23 -2.64
CA LYS A 2 5.72 -44.07 -2.59
C LYS A 2 5.33 -42.93 -3.52
N PRO A 3 4.94 -43.15 -4.79
CA PRO A 3 4.49 -42.02 -5.63
C PRO A 3 3.29 -41.28 -5.07
N LEU A 4 2.36 -42.00 -4.45
CA LEU A 4 1.19 -41.41 -3.84
C LEU A 4 1.57 -40.58 -2.61
N VAL A 5 2.46 -41.07 -1.78
CA VAL A 5 2.95 -40.32 -0.62
C VAL A 5 3.71 -39.07 -1.05
N ALA A 6 4.55 -39.19 -2.07
CA ALA A 6 5.25 -38.04 -2.63
C ALA A 6 4.28 -37.00 -3.21
N GLY A 7 3.22 -37.48 -3.88
CA GLY A 7 2.18 -36.62 -4.40
C GLY A 7 1.43 -35.88 -3.30
N ILE A 8 1.12 -36.53 -2.19
CA ILE A 8 0.49 -35.91 -1.03
C ILE A 8 1.39 -34.81 -0.45
N ASN A 9 2.68 -35.07 -0.31
CA ASN A 9 3.63 -34.08 0.20
C ASN A 9 3.73 -32.85 -0.72
N LEU A 10 3.77 -33.08 -2.03
CA LEU A 10 3.76 -32.00 -3.00
C LEU A 10 2.46 -31.20 -2.95
N ASP A 11 1.33 -31.89 -2.82
CA ASP A 11 0.03 -31.24 -2.70
C ASP A 11 -0.06 -30.38 -1.43
N GLY A 12 0.47 -30.87 -0.31
CA GLY A 12 0.51 -30.11 0.94
C GLY A 12 1.37 -28.85 0.81
N HIS A 13 2.52 -28.98 0.13
CA HIS A 13 3.39 -27.85 -0.11
C HIS A 13 2.74 -26.83 -1.07
N GLY A 14 2.12 -27.31 -2.15
CA GLY A 14 1.38 -26.46 -3.08
C GLY A 14 0.20 -25.78 -2.43
N LEU A 15 -0.49 -26.47 -1.52
CA LEU A 15 -1.61 -25.88 -0.77
C LEU A 15 -1.13 -24.71 0.11
N ALA A 16 0.01 -24.86 0.80
CA ALA A 16 0.58 -23.81 1.60
C ALA A 16 0.95 -22.59 0.74
N GLN A 17 1.52 -22.81 -0.43
CA GLN A 17 1.82 -21.73 -1.38
C GLN A 17 0.56 -21.03 -1.88
N CYS A 18 -0.50 -21.79 -2.16
CA CYS A 18 -1.79 -21.22 -2.56
C CYS A 18 -2.39 -20.33 -1.45
N VAL A 19 -2.34 -20.79 -0.21
CA VAL A 19 -2.83 -20.00 0.93
C VAL A 19 -2.02 -18.71 1.07
N ASN A 20 -0.72 -18.77 0.95
CA ASN A 20 0.14 -17.59 1.01
C ASN A 20 -0.16 -16.62 -0.13
N ALA A 21 -0.37 -17.13 -1.35
CA ALA A 21 -0.75 -16.31 -2.50
C ALA A 21 -2.10 -15.62 -2.30
N MET A 22 -3.06 -16.32 -1.70
CA MET A 22 -4.37 -15.74 -1.39
C MET A 22 -4.25 -14.62 -0.35
N HIS A 23 -3.46 -14.82 0.71
CA HIS A 23 -3.21 -13.78 1.71
C HIS A 23 -2.52 -12.56 1.09
N THR A 24 -1.54 -12.77 0.23
CA THR A 24 -0.86 -11.71 -0.51
C THR A 24 -1.85 -10.92 -1.36
N SER A 25 -2.72 -11.62 -2.09
CA SER A 25 -3.76 -10.97 -2.91
C SER A 25 -4.73 -10.16 -2.07
N MET A 26 -5.11 -10.64 -0.89
CA MET A 26 -5.98 -9.91 0.03
C MET A 26 -5.31 -8.63 0.52
N ASN A 27 -4.02 -8.65 0.83
CA ASN A 27 -3.27 -7.47 1.22
C ASN A 27 -3.22 -6.43 0.07
N ILE A 28 -2.98 -6.89 -1.15
CA ILE A 28 -2.98 -6.02 -2.34
C ILE A 28 -4.36 -5.39 -2.54
N MET A 29 -5.43 -6.17 -2.41
CA MET A 29 -6.79 -5.67 -2.51
C MET A 29 -7.09 -4.63 -1.42
N GLY A 30 -6.57 -4.82 -0.21
CA GLY A 30 -6.69 -3.85 0.87
C GLY A 30 -6.06 -2.50 0.51
N ILE A 31 -4.88 -2.52 -0.09
CA ILE A 31 -4.19 -1.30 -0.53
C ILE A 31 -4.97 -0.63 -1.67
N PHE A 32 -5.46 -1.39 -2.63
CA PHE A 32 -6.27 -0.85 -3.72
C PHE A 32 -7.57 -0.24 -3.21
N SER A 33 -8.21 -0.88 -2.23
CA SER A 33 -9.42 -0.35 -1.60
C SER A 33 -9.16 0.97 -0.90
N GLU A 34 -8.06 1.10 -0.18
CA GLU A 34 -7.66 2.37 0.45
C GLU A 34 -7.46 3.46 -0.61
N ASN A 35 -6.81 3.15 -1.73
CA ASN A 35 -6.59 4.10 -2.81
C ASN A 35 -7.92 4.55 -3.43
N ILE A 36 -8.87 3.64 -3.62
CA ILE A 36 -10.20 3.94 -4.15
C ILE A 36 -10.97 4.83 -3.18
N LEU A 37 -10.97 4.48 -1.88
CA LEU A 37 -11.66 5.27 -0.86
C LEU A 37 -11.05 6.66 -0.68
N GLY A 38 -9.76 6.80 -0.96
CA GLY A 38 -9.06 8.08 -0.88
C GLY A 38 -9.18 8.95 -2.13
N PHE A 39 -9.84 8.48 -3.18
CA PHE A 39 -9.89 9.17 -4.48
C PHE A 39 -10.34 10.63 -4.40
N ASP A 40 -11.37 10.91 -3.62
CA ASP A 40 -11.91 12.25 -3.45
C ASP A 40 -11.33 12.99 -2.24
N LYS A 41 -10.38 12.39 -1.55
CA LYS A 41 -9.84 12.94 -0.32
C LYS A 41 -8.75 13.96 -0.62
N ILE A 42 -8.88 15.14 -0.04
CA ILE A 42 -7.88 16.21 -0.21
C ILE A 42 -6.58 15.81 0.48
N GLY A 43 -5.46 15.94 -0.25
CA GLY A 43 -4.14 15.62 0.29
C GLY A 43 -3.83 14.14 0.37
N TYR A 44 -4.68 13.29 -0.20
CA TYR A 44 -4.42 11.86 -0.21
C TYR A 44 -3.25 11.51 -1.14
N GLN A 45 -2.30 10.74 -0.62
CA GLN A 45 -1.20 10.18 -1.39
C GLN A 45 -1.43 8.68 -1.54
N LYS A 46 -1.61 8.22 -2.78
CA LYS A 46 -1.86 6.81 -3.04
C LYS A 46 -0.64 5.96 -2.69
N LYS A 47 -0.90 4.70 -2.38
CA LYS A 47 0.13 3.72 -2.07
C LYS A 47 0.39 2.85 -3.29
N ASP A 48 1.65 2.77 -3.70
CA ASP A 48 2.09 1.87 -4.76
C ASP A 48 2.52 0.55 -4.15
N VAL A 49 2.03 -0.55 -4.73
CA VAL A 49 2.31 -1.89 -4.22
C VAL A 49 3.64 -2.38 -4.76
N VAL A 50 4.46 -2.91 -3.86
CA VAL A 50 5.71 -3.59 -4.20
C VAL A 50 5.61 -5.03 -3.72
N ILE A 51 5.81 -5.97 -4.63
CA ILE A 51 5.75 -7.40 -4.32
C ILE A 51 7.15 -7.97 -4.45
N SER A 52 7.61 -8.65 -3.39
CA SER A 52 8.88 -9.36 -3.41
C SER A 52 8.83 -10.52 -4.41
N SER A 53 9.97 -10.82 -5.06
CA SER A 53 10.09 -11.96 -5.94
C SER A 53 9.88 -13.31 -5.23
N PHE A 54 9.95 -13.32 -3.90
CA PHE A 54 9.70 -14.49 -3.06
C PHE A 54 8.34 -14.43 -2.36
N ALA A 55 7.39 -13.67 -2.88
CA ALA A 55 6.08 -13.49 -2.27
C ALA A 55 5.36 -14.80 -1.97
N GLU A 56 5.48 -15.76 -2.85
CA GLU A 56 4.87 -17.09 -2.69
C GLU A 56 5.42 -17.88 -1.51
N PHE A 57 6.65 -17.58 -1.07
CA PHE A 57 7.26 -18.22 0.09
C PHE A 57 7.10 -17.40 1.37
N LEU A 58 7.11 -16.09 1.26
CA LEU A 58 7.03 -15.17 2.40
C LEU A 58 5.59 -14.85 2.79
N GLY A 59 4.64 -15.09 1.89
CA GLY A 59 3.24 -14.81 2.12
C GLY A 59 2.96 -13.30 2.20
N PRO A 60 2.02 -12.89 3.07
CA PRO A 60 1.60 -11.49 3.15
C PRO A 60 2.72 -10.51 3.51
N GLU A 61 3.75 -10.98 4.18
CA GLU A 61 4.90 -10.17 4.58
C GLU A 61 5.78 -9.74 3.41
N ALA A 62 5.62 -10.40 2.25
CA ALA A 62 6.34 -10.04 1.04
C ALA A 62 5.76 -8.81 0.33
N VAL A 63 4.57 -8.38 0.74
CA VAL A 63 3.92 -7.20 0.18
C VAL A 63 4.32 -5.97 0.97
N SER A 64 4.83 -4.98 0.29
CA SER A 64 5.11 -3.68 0.86
C SER A 64 4.46 -2.60 0.00
N TYR A 65 4.49 -1.38 0.47
CA TYR A 65 4.00 -0.26 -0.31
C TYR A 65 4.90 0.94 -0.12
N SER A 66 4.91 1.78 -1.13
CA SER A 66 5.52 3.09 -1.07
C SER A 66 4.45 4.15 -1.31
N THR A 67 4.64 5.33 -0.75
CA THR A 67 3.71 6.43 -0.96
C THR A 67 4.06 7.16 -2.24
N ASP A 68 3.07 7.39 -3.09
CA ASP A 68 3.25 8.20 -4.29
C ASP A 68 3.20 9.68 -3.91
N GLU A 69 4.31 10.36 -4.09
CA GLU A 69 4.45 11.78 -3.74
C GLU A 69 4.16 12.72 -4.91
N GLN A 70 3.64 12.21 -6.02
CA GLN A 70 3.29 13.06 -7.15
C GLN A 70 2.19 14.03 -6.78
N VAL A 71 2.32 15.25 -7.31
CA VAL A 71 1.31 16.28 -7.11
C VAL A 71 0.03 15.90 -7.85
N GLY A 72 -1.08 15.94 -7.15
CA GLY A 72 -2.37 15.69 -7.72
C GLY A 72 -2.93 16.93 -8.44
N ARG A 73 -4.22 16.87 -8.76
CA ARG A 73 -4.93 17.97 -9.38
C ARG A 73 -5.09 19.13 -8.41
N LEU A 74 -4.69 20.31 -8.82
CA LEU A 74 -4.90 21.53 -8.05
C LEU A 74 -6.29 22.10 -8.36
N VAL A 75 -7.05 22.40 -7.33
CA VAL A 75 -8.41 22.94 -7.44
C VAL A 75 -8.46 24.30 -6.78
N MET A 76 -8.98 25.31 -7.50
CA MET A 76 -9.18 26.65 -6.97
C MET A 76 -10.41 26.66 -6.06
N THR A 77 -10.24 27.05 -4.80
CA THR A 77 -11.32 27.09 -3.81
C THR A 77 -11.76 28.51 -3.48
N GLU A 78 -10.97 29.53 -3.85
CA GLU A 78 -11.21 30.95 -3.54
C GLU A 78 -11.20 31.26 -2.03
N ARG A 79 -10.67 30.35 -1.22
CA ARG A 79 -10.51 30.56 0.22
C ARG A 79 -9.07 30.96 0.52
N PRO A 80 -8.82 32.06 1.24
CA PRO A 80 -7.46 32.58 1.43
C PRO A 80 -6.57 31.65 2.29
N LEU A 81 -7.16 30.79 3.13
CA LEU A 81 -6.40 29.86 3.96
C LEU A 81 -6.19 28.50 3.32
N ASP A 82 -6.83 28.22 2.19
CA ASP A 82 -6.62 26.98 1.46
C ASP A 82 -5.34 27.12 0.63
N VAL A 83 -4.38 26.28 0.91
CA VAL A 83 -3.08 26.28 0.25
C VAL A 83 -2.75 24.88 -0.25
N ALA A 84 -1.99 24.81 -1.35
CA ALA A 84 -1.55 23.55 -1.92
C ALA A 84 -0.14 23.72 -2.49
N LEU A 85 0.61 22.61 -2.48
CA LEU A 85 1.93 22.55 -3.09
C LEU A 85 1.81 22.23 -4.57
N SER A 86 2.53 22.97 -5.40
CA SER A 86 2.60 22.73 -6.85
C SER A 86 3.67 21.71 -7.24
N GLU A 87 4.56 21.41 -6.33
CA GLU A 87 5.65 20.45 -6.52
C GLU A 87 5.73 19.51 -5.32
N LYS A 88 6.54 18.47 -5.43
CA LYS A 88 6.76 17.55 -4.32
C LYS A 88 7.31 18.28 -3.11
N GLY A 89 6.75 17.99 -1.96
CA GLY A 89 7.17 18.59 -0.70
C GLY A 89 6.10 18.45 0.36
N TYR A 90 6.36 19.08 1.50
CA TYR A 90 5.46 19.03 2.64
C TYR A 90 5.38 20.41 3.29
N PHE A 91 4.23 20.71 3.88
CA PHE A 91 4.09 21.88 4.74
C PHE A 91 4.70 21.59 6.10
N GLN A 92 5.37 22.56 6.68
CA GLN A 92 5.81 22.50 8.06
C GLN A 92 4.74 23.11 8.96
N VAL A 93 4.30 22.36 9.94
CA VAL A 93 3.26 22.78 10.89
C VAL A 93 3.86 22.76 12.29
N LEU A 94 3.67 23.83 13.04
CA LEU A 94 4.06 23.88 14.44
C LEU A 94 2.94 23.26 15.28
N ASN A 95 3.29 22.20 15.99
CA ASN A 95 2.37 21.51 16.89
C ASN A 95 2.23 22.29 18.20
N ASP A 96 1.15 22.04 18.93
CA ASP A 96 0.90 22.63 20.25
C ASP A 96 2.04 22.35 21.24
N ASN A 97 2.76 21.26 21.05
CA ASN A 97 3.94 20.89 21.87
C ASN A 97 5.21 21.65 21.49
N GLY A 98 5.15 22.54 20.48
CA GLY A 98 6.32 23.26 20.00
C GLY A 98 7.19 22.48 19.01
N SER A 99 6.81 21.27 18.62
CA SER A 99 7.51 20.48 17.61
C SER A 99 7.02 20.82 16.21
N ILE A 100 7.92 20.68 15.21
CA ILE A 100 7.59 20.88 13.81
C ILE A 100 7.20 19.54 13.20
N GLU A 101 6.04 19.48 12.56
CA GLU A 101 5.56 18.31 11.86
C GLU A 101 5.40 18.62 10.37
N LEU A 102 5.59 17.61 9.53
CA LEU A 102 5.37 17.70 8.08
C LEU A 102 3.98 17.15 7.73
N THR A 103 3.28 17.87 6.86
CA THR A 103 1.97 17.44 6.40
C THR A 103 1.76 17.73 4.92
#